data_2576ec81acd44be006245ae26f6d2bf5
#
_entry.id   2576ec81acd44be006245ae26f6d2bf5
#
_cell.length_a   1.000
_cell.length_b   1.000
_cell.length_c   1.000
_cell.angle_alpha   90.00
_cell.angle_beta   90.00
_cell.angle_gamma   90.00
#
_symmetry.space_group_name_H-M   'P 1'
#
loop_
_entity.id
_entity.type
_entity.pdbx_description
1 polymer ?
#
loop_
_entity_poly.entity_id
_entity_poly.type
_entity_poly.pdbx_seq_one_letter_code
_entity_poly.pdbx_strand_id
1 'polypeptide(L)'
;MRIKNIKLYNFGSYVGQNSFDFQSDCTEQRVVVIGGKNGAGKTTLFTAVQVCLYGNFAFGYRAAGKRYLREIYDLINNQVRIDDQETSFIEIEFQQVDNTDLYNYIIRRSWSWPQNELGETLTVWQNGVLQTKVNS
;
A
#
# COMPACT_ATOMS: atom_id res chain seq x y z
N MET A 1 -0.41 -5.49 16.24
CA MET A 1 -0.20 -5.65 14.79
C MET A 1 1.28 -5.71 14.49
N ARG A 2 1.69 -6.71 13.75
CA ARG A 2 3.08 -6.87 13.32
C ARG A 2 3.13 -6.90 11.80
N ILE A 3 3.76 -5.89 11.19
CA ILE A 3 3.92 -5.84 9.74
C ILE A 3 5.01 -6.83 9.33
N LYS A 4 4.69 -7.70 8.37
CA LYS A 4 5.61 -8.71 7.85
C LYS A 4 6.25 -8.27 6.54
N ASN A 5 5.46 -7.66 5.66
CA ASN A 5 5.92 -7.32 4.32
C ASN A 5 5.13 -6.14 3.78
N ILE A 6 5.80 -5.28 3.03
CA ILE A 6 5.17 -4.19 2.28
C ILE A 6 5.63 -4.31 0.83
N LYS A 7 4.68 -4.31 -0.10
CA LYS A 7 4.96 -4.32 -1.53
C LYS A 7 4.43 -3.04 -2.16
N LEU A 8 5.26 -2.41 -2.97
CA LEU A 8 4.90 -1.24 -3.76
C LEU A 8 5.07 -1.57 -5.24
N TYR A 9 4.08 -1.23 -6.05
CA TYR A 9 4.14 -1.39 -7.49
C TYR A 9 3.81 -0.06 -8.16
N ASN A 10 4.82 0.51 -8.84
CA ASN A 10 4.68 1.77 -9.61
C ASN A 10 4.15 2.93 -8.76
N PHE A 11 4.61 3.04 -7.51
CA PHE A 11 4.14 4.08 -6.58
C PHE A 11 5.30 4.97 -6.15
N GLY A 12 5.10 6.28 -6.21
CA GLY A 12 6.09 7.27 -5.84
C GLY A 12 7.36 7.15 -6.69
N SER A 13 8.51 7.05 -6.03
CA SER A 13 9.79 6.87 -6.70
C SER A 13 10.08 5.43 -7.12
N TYR A 14 9.17 4.49 -6.80
CA TYR A 14 9.37 3.08 -7.07
C TYR A 14 8.73 2.68 -8.39
N VAL A 15 9.56 2.20 -9.33
CA VAL A 15 9.12 1.66 -10.62
C VAL A 15 9.12 0.14 -10.50
N GLY A 16 8.08 -0.51 -11.05
CA GLY A 16 7.93 -1.95 -10.94
C GLY A 16 7.65 -2.39 -9.52
N GLN A 17 7.83 -3.67 -9.23
CA GLN A 17 7.56 -4.23 -7.92
C GLN A 17 8.76 -4.08 -7.01
N ASN A 18 8.54 -3.48 -5.85
CA ASN A 18 9.52 -3.36 -4.78
C ASN A 18 8.93 -3.96 -3.51
N SER A 19 9.69 -4.80 -2.83
CA SER A 19 9.22 -5.53 -1.65
C SER A 19 10.14 -5.24 -0.48
N PHE A 20 9.52 -4.97 0.68
CA PHE A 20 10.23 -4.70 1.94
C PHE A 20 9.82 -5.78 2.93
N ASP A 21 10.76 -6.65 3.28
CA ASP A 21 10.52 -7.76 4.20
C ASP A 21 10.99 -7.37 5.61
N PHE A 22 10.07 -7.36 6.54
CA PHE A 22 10.32 -7.02 7.94
C PHE A 22 10.36 -8.26 8.84
N GLN A 23 10.35 -9.46 8.25
CA GLN A 23 10.50 -10.69 9.02
C GLN A 23 11.95 -10.84 9.45
N SER A 24 12.17 -10.73 10.75
CA SER A 24 13.47 -10.93 11.33
C SER A 24 13.57 -12.36 11.84
N ASP A 25 14.70 -13.03 11.59
CA ASP A 25 14.99 -14.33 12.17
C ASP A 25 15.20 -14.23 13.68
N CYS A 26 15.36 -13.02 14.20
CA CYS A 26 15.51 -12.75 15.61
C CYS A 26 14.17 -12.32 16.20
N THR A 27 13.57 -13.16 17.05
CA THR A 27 12.27 -12.89 17.66
C THR A 27 12.29 -11.69 18.62
N GLU A 28 13.45 -11.21 18.99
CA GLU A 28 13.62 -10.07 19.91
C GLU A 28 13.69 -8.73 19.19
N GLN A 29 13.92 -8.72 17.89
CA GLN A 29 13.96 -7.46 17.14
C GLN A 29 12.55 -6.98 16.82
N ARG A 30 12.09 -6.00 17.59
CA ARG A 30 10.77 -5.37 17.39
C ARG A 30 10.84 -4.08 16.59
N VAL A 31 12.05 -3.59 16.31
CA VAL A 31 12.26 -2.33 15.58
C VAL A 31 13.01 -2.62 14.30
N VAL A 32 12.40 -2.29 13.18
CA VAL A 32 13.05 -2.33 11.88
C VAL A 32 13.43 -0.91 11.51
N VAL A 33 14.73 -0.69 11.33
CA VAL A 33 15.22 0.63 10.90
C VAL A 33 15.36 0.61 9.39
N ILE A 34 14.57 1.42 8.72
CA ILE A 34 14.69 1.62 7.28
C ILE A 34 15.80 2.65 7.09
N GLY A 35 17.02 2.16 6.85
CA GLY A 35 18.16 3.01 6.57
C GLY A 35 18.16 3.47 5.12
N GLY A 36 18.81 4.57 4.86
CA GLY A 36 18.97 5.08 3.51
C GLY A 36 19.19 6.59 3.49
N LYS A 37 19.56 7.10 2.33
CA LYS A 37 19.72 8.53 2.13
C LYS A 37 18.38 9.24 2.33
N ASN A 38 18.43 10.42 2.94
CA ASN A 38 17.25 11.27 3.04
C ASN A 38 16.81 11.61 1.61
N GLY A 39 15.69 11.05 1.19
CA GLY A 39 15.18 11.23 -0.14
C GLY A 39 13.73 10.82 -0.24
N ALA A 40 13.18 10.95 -1.44
CA ALA A 40 11.78 10.69 -1.74
C ALA A 40 11.34 9.25 -1.38
N GLY A 41 12.28 8.29 -1.35
CA GLY A 41 11.97 6.89 -1.08
C GLY A 41 11.42 6.64 0.32
N LYS A 42 11.98 7.26 1.37
CA LYS A 42 11.49 7.10 2.75
C LYS A 42 10.11 7.72 2.94
N THR A 43 9.93 8.93 2.42
CA THR A 43 8.65 9.63 2.48
C THR A 43 7.59 8.85 1.71
N THR A 44 7.95 8.32 0.55
CA THR A 44 7.05 7.50 -0.26
C THR A 44 6.59 6.27 0.49
N LEU A 45 7.50 5.55 1.15
CA LEU A 45 7.15 4.35 1.90
C LEU A 45 6.21 4.67 3.06
N PHE A 46 6.48 5.74 3.80
CA PHE A 46 5.63 6.16 4.91
C PHE A 46 4.23 6.54 4.41
N THR A 47 4.16 7.33 3.35
CA THR A 47 2.89 7.72 2.74
C THR A 47 2.13 6.50 2.23
N ALA A 48 2.83 5.55 1.60
CA ALA A 48 2.23 4.34 1.08
C ALA A 48 1.55 3.51 2.18
N VAL A 49 2.20 3.37 3.34
CA VAL A 49 1.61 2.64 4.48
C VAL A 49 0.32 3.32 4.93
N GLN A 50 0.35 4.65 5.08
CA GLN A 50 -0.83 5.41 5.51
C GLN A 50 -1.97 5.29 4.50
N VAL A 51 -1.68 5.41 3.21
CA VAL A 51 -2.69 5.31 2.15
C VAL A 51 -3.27 3.90 2.08
N CYS A 52 -2.43 2.89 2.18
CA CYS A 52 -2.90 1.50 2.12
C CYS A 52 -3.88 1.19 3.25
N LEU A 53 -3.56 1.63 4.47
CA LEU A 53 -4.37 1.34 5.65
C LEU A 53 -5.61 2.23 5.75
N TYR A 54 -5.49 3.50 5.42
CA TYR A 54 -6.53 4.49 5.70
C TYR A 54 -7.19 5.08 4.45
N GLY A 55 -6.62 4.86 3.27
CA GLY A 55 -7.19 5.37 2.02
C GLY A 55 -7.35 6.88 2.02
N ASN A 56 -8.56 7.34 1.68
CA ASN A 56 -8.85 8.77 1.62
C ASN A 56 -8.67 9.49 2.97
N PHE A 57 -8.80 8.78 4.07
CA PHE A 57 -8.61 9.38 5.40
C PHE A 57 -7.14 9.73 5.66
N ALA A 58 -6.19 9.12 4.95
CA ALA A 58 -4.78 9.46 5.09
C ALA A 58 -4.48 10.92 4.75
N PHE A 59 -5.29 11.52 3.87
CA PHE A 59 -5.17 12.91 3.46
C PHE A 59 -6.25 13.81 4.06
N GLY A 60 -7.08 13.28 4.96
CA GLY A 60 -8.13 14.05 5.61
C GLY A 60 -9.43 14.17 4.81
N TYR A 61 -9.58 13.44 3.71
CA TYR A 61 -10.82 13.46 2.94
C TYR A 61 -11.81 12.44 3.49
N ARG A 62 -13.09 12.83 3.55
CA ARG A 62 -14.16 11.97 4.06
C ARG A 62 -14.60 10.90 3.06
N ALA A 63 -14.29 11.07 1.79
CA ALA A 63 -14.69 10.15 0.74
C ALA A 63 -13.57 10.00 -0.30
N ALA A 64 -13.59 8.89 -1.02
CA ALA A 64 -12.66 8.63 -2.11
C ALA A 64 -13.13 9.36 -3.38
N GLY A 65 -13.20 10.69 -3.29
CA GLY A 65 -13.65 11.55 -4.38
C GLY A 65 -12.50 12.00 -5.27
N LYS A 66 -12.83 12.94 -6.16
CA LYS A 66 -11.90 13.42 -7.19
C LYS A 66 -10.62 14.03 -6.61
N ARG A 67 -10.71 14.75 -5.48
CA ARG A 67 -9.55 15.39 -4.83
C ARG A 67 -8.57 14.36 -4.31
N TYR A 68 -9.08 13.33 -3.65
CA TYR A 68 -8.26 12.24 -3.15
C TYR A 68 -7.60 11.48 -4.31
N LEU A 69 -8.37 11.12 -5.33
CA LEU A 69 -7.83 10.37 -6.46
C LEU A 69 -6.79 11.17 -7.24
N ARG A 70 -6.92 12.50 -7.28
CA ARG A 70 -5.91 13.37 -7.89
C ARG A 70 -4.60 13.32 -7.11
N GLU A 71 -4.66 13.35 -5.78
CA GLU A 71 -3.46 13.23 -4.96
C GLU A 71 -2.80 11.86 -5.14
N ILE A 72 -3.59 10.79 -5.25
CA ILE A 72 -3.05 9.47 -5.55
C ILE A 72 -2.38 9.45 -6.91
N TYR A 73 -3.02 10.04 -7.92
CA TYR A 73 -2.46 10.09 -9.26
C TYR A 73 -1.10 10.79 -9.28
N ASP A 74 -0.95 11.86 -8.50
CA ASP A 74 0.30 12.59 -8.39
C ASP A 74 1.39 11.77 -7.67
N LEU A 75 0.99 10.80 -6.84
CA LEU A 75 1.92 9.89 -6.15
C LEU A 75 2.32 8.69 -6.98
N ILE A 76 1.54 8.33 -8.00
CA ILE A 76 1.89 7.23 -8.92
C ILE A 76 3.13 7.63 -9.72
N ASN A 77 4.01 6.65 -9.95
CA ASN A 77 5.28 6.92 -10.61
C ASN A 77 5.08 7.55 -11.99
N ASN A 78 5.75 8.70 -12.22
CA ASN A 78 5.61 9.48 -13.44
C ASN A 78 5.96 8.70 -14.71
N GLN A 79 6.89 7.75 -14.62
CA GLN A 79 7.33 6.99 -15.78
C GLN A 79 6.25 6.03 -16.29
N VAL A 80 5.41 5.53 -15.38
CA VAL A 80 4.35 4.59 -15.74
C VAL A 80 3.03 5.26 -16.09
N ARG A 81 2.84 6.52 -15.72
CA ARG A 81 1.60 7.25 -16.07
C ARG A 81 1.44 7.48 -17.57
N ILE A 82 2.52 7.30 -18.32
CA ILE A 82 2.48 7.45 -19.79
C ILE A 82 1.84 6.23 -20.44
N ASP A 83 1.81 5.09 -19.77
CA ASP A 83 1.25 3.84 -20.28
C ASP A 83 -0.10 3.58 -19.61
N ASP A 84 -1.20 3.79 -20.34
CA ASP A 84 -2.56 3.65 -19.83
C ASP A 84 -2.92 2.21 -19.41
N GLN A 85 -2.09 1.25 -19.73
CA GLN A 85 -2.35 -0.16 -19.38
C GLN A 85 -1.71 -0.58 -18.07
N GLU A 86 -0.90 0.28 -17.48
CA GLU A 86 -0.24 -0.04 -16.23
C GLU A 86 -1.16 0.17 -15.03
N THR A 87 -0.81 -0.50 -13.94
CA THR A 87 -1.49 -0.36 -12.67
C THR A 87 -0.50 0.05 -11.59
N SER A 88 -1.02 0.46 -10.46
CA SER A 88 -0.22 0.77 -9.27
C SER A 88 -0.89 0.11 -8.07
N PHE A 89 -0.12 -0.42 -7.14
CA PHE A 89 -0.70 -0.93 -5.91
C PHE A 89 0.26 -0.80 -4.74
N ILE A 90 -0.34 -0.84 -3.55
CA ILE A 90 0.34 -0.98 -2.28
C ILE A 90 -0.26 -2.18 -1.58
N GLU A 91 0.57 -3.09 -1.10
CA GLU A 91 0.12 -4.28 -0.38
C GLU A 91 0.87 -4.39 0.94
N ILE A 92 0.13 -4.60 2.02
CA ILE A 92 0.72 -4.79 3.34
C ILE A 92 0.26 -6.13 3.88
N GLU A 93 1.23 -6.96 4.29
CA GLU A 93 0.96 -8.19 5.01
C GLU A 93 1.32 -7.99 6.47
N PHE A 94 0.38 -8.30 7.36
CA PHE A 94 0.60 -8.15 8.79
C PHE A 94 -0.08 -9.28 9.58
N GLN A 95 0.40 -9.48 10.79
CA GLN A 95 -0.18 -10.44 11.73
C GLN A 95 -0.80 -9.71 12.91
N GLN A 96 -1.89 -10.26 13.40
CA GLN A 96 -2.57 -9.75 14.58
C GLN A 96 -3.05 -10.93 15.43
N VAL A 97 -2.90 -10.79 16.74
CA VAL A 97 -3.39 -11.77 17.72
C VAL A 97 -4.73 -11.29 18.25
N ASP A 98 -5.73 -12.14 18.18
CA ASP A 98 -7.07 -11.89 18.73
C ASP A 98 -7.49 -13.10 19.55
N ASN A 99 -7.72 -12.92 20.86
CA ASN A 99 -8.14 -13.99 21.79
C ASN A 99 -7.26 -15.25 21.71
N THR A 100 -5.95 -15.12 21.66
CA THR A 100 -4.96 -16.20 21.53
C THR A 100 -4.79 -16.76 20.12
N ASP A 101 -5.67 -16.41 19.18
CA ASP A 101 -5.54 -16.83 17.79
C ASP A 101 -4.71 -15.84 16.98
N LEU A 102 -3.83 -16.37 16.14
CA LEU A 102 -2.99 -15.57 15.27
C LEU A 102 -3.62 -15.50 13.88
N TYR A 103 -3.92 -14.29 13.44
CA TYR A 103 -4.47 -14.04 12.11
C TYR A 103 -3.45 -13.36 11.22
N ASN A 104 -3.38 -13.82 9.97
CA ASN A 104 -2.55 -13.21 8.95
C ASN A 104 -3.45 -12.44 7.98
N TYR A 105 -3.20 -11.14 7.84
CA TYR A 105 -3.97 -10.27 6.96
C TYR A 105 -3.09 -9.76 5.82
N ILE A 106 -3.69 -9.67 4.64
CA ILE A 106 -3.11 -8.95 3.51
C ILE A 106 -4.12 -7.90 3.09
N ILE A 107 -3.68 -6.65 3.05
CA ILE A 107 -4.48 -5.54 2.53
C ILE A 107 -3.79 -5.03 1.27
N ARG A 108 -4.51 -5.02 0.16
CA ARG A 108 -4.02 -4.47 -1.09
C ARG A 108 -4.94 -3.34 -1.52
N ARG A 109 -4.36 -2.18 -1.74
CA ARG A 109 -5.06 -1.05 -2.34
C ARG A 109 -4.41 -0.79 -3.69
N SER A 110 -5.21 -0.88 -4.75
CA SER A 110 -4.71 -0.81 -6.12
C SER A 110 -5.45 0.25 -6.91
N TRP A 111 -4.77 0.78 -7.92
CA TRP A 111 -5.30 1.80 -8.82
C TRP A 111 -5.05 1.41 -10.26
N SER A 112 -6.02 1.75 -11.09
CA SER A 112 -5.90 1.65 -12.53
C SER A 112 -6.53 2.88 -13.15
N TRP A 113 -6.17 3.19 -14.39
CA TRP A 113 -6.69 4.37 -15.06
C TRP A 113 -7.15 4.07 -16.49
N PRO A 114 -8.18 3.23 -16.63
CA PRO A 114 -8.75 2.98 -17.95
C PRO A 114 -9.39 4.26 -18.49
N GLN A 115 -9.13 4.58 -19.75
CA GLN A 115 -9.68 5.77 -20.41
C GLN A 115 -9.35 7.08 -19.68
N ASN A 116 -8.14 7.15 -19.10
CA ASN A 116 -7.65 8.34 -18.38
C ASN A 116 -8.44 8.68 -17.10
N GLU A 117 -9.17 7.73 -16.55
CA GLU A 117 -9.90 7.90 -15.30
C GLU A 117 -9.33 6.97 -14.25
N LEU A 118 -8.98 7.52 -13.07
CA LEU A 118 -8.39 6.75 -12.00
C LEU A 118 -9.47 6.06 -11.17
N GLY A 119 -9.36 4.72 -11.04
CA GLY A 119 -10.21 3.93 -10.17
C GLY A 119 -9.40 3.26 -9.07
N GLU A 120 -10.00 3.07 -7.92
CA GLU A 120 -9.37 2.44 -6.75
C GLU A 120 -10.10 1.16 -6.37
N THR A 121 -9.33 0.13 -6.01
CA THR A 121 -9.86 -1.14 -5.49
C THR A 121 -9.17 -1.48 -4.18
N LEU A 122 -9.96 -1.78 -3.16
CA LEU A 122 -9.46 -2.28 -1.87
C LEU A 122 -9.77 -3.76 -1.76
N THR A 123 -8.77 -4.57 -1.47
CA THR A 123 -8.93 -6.01 -1.29
C THR A 123 -8.29 -6.42 0.03
N VAL A 124 -9.00 -7.23 0.81
CA VAL A 124 -8.53 -7.71 2.12
C VAL A 124 -8.67 -9.22 2.16
N TRP A 125 -7.59 -9.90 2.56
CA TRP A 125 -7.57 -11.35 2.80
C TRP A 125 -7.26 -11.60 4.27
N GLN A 126 -7.90 -12.63 4.84
CA GLN A 126 -7.59 -13.14 6.18
C GLN A 126 -7.22 -14.61 6.04
N ASN A 127 -6.01 -14.95 6.47
CA ASN A 127 -5.47 -16.32 6.36
C ASN A 127 -5.62 -16.90 4.94
N GLY A 128 -5.40 -16.06 3.91
CA GLY A 128 -5.50 -16.45 2.51
C GLY A 128 -6.91 -16.45 1.92
N VAL A 129 -7.92 -16.16 2.73
CA VAL A 129 -9.33 -16.16 2.28
C VAL A 129 -9.78 -14.72 2.05
N LEU A 130 -10.33 -14.46 0.87
CA LEU A 130 -10.86 -13.14 0.52
C LEU A 130 -11.98 -12.72 1.46
N GLN A 131 -11.82 -11.58 2.14
CA GLN A 131 -12.82 -11.04 3.05
C GLN A 131 -13.61 -9.90 2.41
N THR A 132 -12.91 -8.99 1.73
CA THR A 132 -13.52 -7.77 1.22
C THR A 132 -12.86 -7.38 -0.10
N LYS A 133 -13.68 -6.95 -1.04
CA LYS A 133 -13.21 -6.31 -2.27
C LYS A 133 -14.15 -5.17 -2.60
N VAL A 134 -13.65 -3.93 -2.56
CA VAL A 134 -14.44 -2.72 -2.79
C VAL A 134 -13.81 -1.91 -3.92
N ASN A 135 -14.64 -1.55 -4.91
CA ASN A 135 -14.24 -0.69 -6.01
C ASN A 135 -14.78 0.72 -5.79
N SER A 136 -13.98 1.70 -6.07
CA SER A 136 -14.40 3.11 -6.02
C SER A 136 -14.35 3.75 -7.38
#